data_38cda79a5cef40641e63b627017b80cb
#
_entry.id   38cda79a5cef40641e63b627017b80cb
#
_cell.length_a   1.000
_cell.length_b   1.000
_cell.length_c   1.000
_cell.angle_alpha   90.00
_cell.angle_beta   90.00
_cell.angle_gamma   90.00
#
_symmetry.space_group_name_H-M   'P 1'
#
loop_
_entity.id
_entity.type
_entity.pdbx_description
1 polymer ?
#
loop_
_entity_poly.entity_id
_entity_poly.type
_entity_poly.pdbx_seq_one_letter_code
_entity_poly.pdbx_strand_id
1 'polypeptide(L)'
;MLPFKLVYSEKYYLPIGEHVFRADKFRLIRERLLQQQVADESDFITPEPADESDVMLVHSPLYVSKLMEGSLSPREELEMEIPYSPQVVDAFMLHTGGSILAAERALEDGVCINLGGGFHHAFPEHGEGFCMINDFAVAIRAMQKRGRIRRAMTVDCDVHQGNGTAVIFNNARQNASTPPSGTGMTVAAAAGPSIGGKRDKEVFTISLHQDNNYPYFKPASSIDVSLRDGCSDAEYLAWLDTALSNGLGWFEPELICYVAGADPFREDQLGGLDLTIHGLKQRDEMVFRAARARNIPVMATYAGGYAVRIEDTVTIHCNTVIAAAEVYRTAGLGVRDLGLGAGG
;
A
#
# COMPACT_ATOMS: atom_id res chain seq x y z
N MET A 1 -18.60 -9.66 12.67
CA MET A 1 -17.29 -9.42 13.34
C MET A 1 -16.19 -10.04 12.49
N LEU A 2 -15.20 -9.25 12.13
CA LEU A 2 -14.01 -9.68 11.39
C LEU A 2 -13.01 -10.39 12.34
N PRO A 3 -12.16 -11.28 11.84
CA PRO A 3 -11.09 -11.87 12.64
C PRO A 3 -9.88 -10.94 12.86
N PHE A 4 -9.96 -9.69 12.41
CA PHE A 4 -8.92 -8.66 12.49
C PHE A 4 -9.55 -7.27 12.60
N LYS A 5 -8.74 -6.25 12.83
CA LYS A 5 -9.18 -4.86 12.95
C LYS A 5 -9.01 -4.08 11.65
N LEU A 6 -9.85 -3.06 11.51
CA LEU A 6 -9.80 -2.03 10.48
C LEU A 6 -9.45 -0.70 11.14
N VAL A 7 -8.47 0.02 10.61
CA VAL A 7 -8.10 1.35 11.12
C VAL A 7 -8.84 2.41 10.31
N TYR A 8 -9.56 3.27 10.99
CA TYR A 8 -10.33 4.34 10.36
C TYR A 8 -10.53 5.54 11.29
N SER A 9 -10.58 6.73 10.69
CA SER A 9 -11.01 7.97 11.36
C SER A 9 -11.86 8.81 10.42
N GLU A 10 -12.90 9.47 10.95
CA GLU A 10 -13.66 10.48 10.21
C GLU A 10 -12.76 11.64 9.73
N LYS A 11 -11.65 11.87 10.43
CA LYS A 11 -10.66 12.90 10.09
C LYS A 11 -9.69 12.49 8.97
N TYR A 12 -9.89 11.32 8.34
CA TYR A 12 -9.14 10.91 7.13
C TYR A 12 -9.50 11.72 5.88
N TYR A 13 -10.59 12.49 5.96
CA TYR A 13 -10.97 13.37 4.87
C TYR A 13 -9.90 14.43 4.62
N LEU A 14 -9.43 14.51 3.37
CA LEU A 14 -8.50 15.55 2.91
C LEU A 14 -9.31 16.72 2.34
N PRO A 15 -9.26 17.92 2.94
CA PRO A 15 -9.99 19.09 2.45
C PRO A 15 -9.27 19.77 1.27
N ILE A 16 -9.12 19.06 0.16
CA ILE A 16 -8.39 19.47 -1.04
C ILE A 16 -9.29 20.06 -2.15
N GLY A 17 -10.59 20.26 -1.85
CA GLY A 17 -11.55 20.80 -2.81
C GLY A 17 -12.00 19.78 -3.87
N GLU A 18 -12.40 20.29 -5.05
CA GLU A 18 -12.71 19.43 -6.19
C GLU A 18 -11.40 18.87 -6.77
N HIS A 19 -11.20 17.58 -6.60
CA HIS A 19 -9.99 16.89 -7.00
C HIS A 19 -10.31 15.48 -7.51
N VAL A 20 -9.50 14.95 -8.43
CA VAL A 20 -9.64 13.58 -8.91
C VAL A 20 -9.45 12.56 -7.77
N PHE A 21 -8.57 12.87 -6.81
CA PHE A 21 -8.45 12.11 -5.56
C PHE A 21 -9.67 12.38 -4.66
N ARG A 22 -10.61 11.46 -4.67
CA ARG A 22 -11.86 11.55 -3.92
C ARG A 22 -11.64 11.10 -2.47
N ALA A 23 -11.32 12.06 -1.59
CA ALA A 23 -11.07 11.79 -0.16
C ALA A 23 -12.31 11.28 0.60
N ASP A 24 -13.52 11.50 0.08
CA ASP A 24 -14.76 10.94 0.61
C ASP A 24 -14.84 9.41 0.49
N LYS A 25 -14.01 8.78 -0.35
CA LYS A 25 -13.95 7.32 -0.52
C LYS A 25 -13.75 6.59 0.81
N PHE A 26 -12.93 7.11 1.72
CA PHE A 26 -12.64 6.47 3.01
C PHE A 26 -13.89 6.28 3.87
N ARG A 27 -14.72 7.32 3.96
CA ARG A 27 -16.02 7.28 4.66
C ARG A 27 -17.00 6.34 3.95
N LEU A 28 -17.10 6.45 2.64
CA LEU A 28 -18.03 5.62 1.85
C LEU A 28 -17.70 4.12 1.94
N ILE A 29 -16.42 3.76 2.03
CA ILE A 29 -15.97 2.38 2.23
C ILE A 29 -16.44 1.87 3.59
N ARG A 30 -16.19 2.62 4.68
CA ARG A 30 -16.65 2.25 6.02
C ARG A 30 -18.17 2.06 6.07
N GLU A 31 -18.92 3.05 5.56
CA GLU A 31 -20.39 3.00 5.53
C GLU A 31 -20.87 1.74 4.78
N ARG A 32 -20.28 1.41 3.64
CA ARG A 32 -20.64 0.23 2.86
C ARG A 32 -20.32 -1.07 3.57
N LEU A 33 -19.16 -1.18 4.21
CA LEU A 33 -18.78 -2.37 4.99
C LEU A 33 -19.77 -2.64 6.13
N LEU A 34 -20.22 -1.59 6.82
CA LEU A 34 -21.24 -1.69 7.87
C LEU A 34 -22.62 -2.05 7.28
N GLN A 35 -23.05 -1.35 6.22
CA GLN A 35 -24.33 -1.59 5.56
C GLN A 35 -24.45 -3.02 5.03
N GLN A 36 -23.37 -3.56 4.47
CA GLN A 36 -23.33 -4.93 3.96
C GLN A 36 -23.06 -5.98 5.04
N GLN A 37 -22.92 -5.58 6.30
CA GLN A 37 -22.60 -6.48 7.42
C GLN A 37 -21.29 -7.27 7.23
N VAL A 38 -20.37 -6.73 6.45
CA VAL A 38 -19.01 -7.27 6.31
C VAL A 38 -18.21 -7.02 7.58
N ALA A 39 -18.38 -5.84 8.18
CA ALA A 39 -17.79 -5.42 9.44
C ALA A 39 -18.85 -4.89 10.41
N ASP A 40 -18.54 -4.94 11.70
CA ASP A 40 -19.28 -4.30 12.78
C ASP A 40 -18.52 -3.07 13.29
N GLU A 41 -19.18 -2.16 14.03
CA GLU A 41 -18.53 -1.00 14.65
C GLU A 41 -17.33 -1.38 15.52
N SER A 42 -17.41 -2.50 16.22
CA SER A 42 -16.34 -3.02 17.08
C SER A 42 -15.10 -3.51 16.32
N ASP A 43 -15.20 -3.69 14.99
CA ASP A 43 -14.07 -4.08 14.15
C ASP A 43 -13.18 -2.88 13.82
N PHE A 44 -13.70 -1.65 13.96
CA PHE A 44 -12.96 -0.42 13.70
C PHE A 44 -12.19 0.07 14.93
N ILE A 45 -10.97 0.53 14.70
CA ILE A 45 -10.13 1.21 15.69
C ILE A 45 -9.68 2.57 15.14
N THR A 46 -9.61 3.56 16.01
CA THR A 46 -9.24 4.92 15.64
C THR A 46 -7.76 5.16 15.94
N PRO A 47 -6.99 5.67 14.96
CA PRO A 47 -5.59 6.02 15.18
C PRO A 47 -5.43 7.39 15.83
N GLU A 48 -4.28 7.60 16.46
CA GLU A 48 -3.76 8.93 16.77
C GLU A 48 -2.85 9.42 15.63
N PRO A 49 -2.64 10.72 15.44
CA PRO A 49 -1.63 11.24 14.50
C PRO A 49 -0.23 10.69 14.79
N ALA A 50 0.56 10.47 13.76
CA ALA A 50 1.96 10.07 13.93
C ALA A 50 2.76 11.17 14.63
N ASP A 51 3.71 10.78 15.47
CA ASP A 51 4.69 11.71 16.00
C ASP A 51 5.65 12.18 14.89
N GLU A 52 6.05 13.45 14.90
CA GLU A 52 7.05 13.97 13.96
C GLU A 52 8.35 13.15 13.99
N SER A 53 8.74 12.67 15.17
CA SER A 53 9.93 11.83 15.34
C SER A 53 9.85 10.46 14.66
N ASP A 54 8.65 9.95 14.39
CA ASP A 54 8.45 8.75 13.58
C ASP A 54 8.45 9.11 12.10
N VAL A 55 7.82 10.22 11.70
CA VAL A 55 7.86 10.73 10.32
C VAL A 55 9.30 11.03 9.88
N MET A 56 10.11 11.61 10.76
CA MET A 56 11.55 11.87 10.52
C MET A 56 12.42 10.62 10.42
N LEU A 57 11.90 9.41 10.62
CA LEU A 57 12.63 8.18 10.29
C LEU A 57 12.74 7.94 8.78
N VAL A 58 11.89 8.61 8.01
CA VAL A 58 11.80 8.51 6.55
C VAL A 58 12.06 9.85 5.88
N HIS A 59 11.41 10.89 6.37
CA HIS A 59 11.47 12.23 5.79
C HIS A 59 12.52 13.10 6.47
N SER A 60 13.17 13.96 5.70
CA SER A 60 14.21 14.85 6.25
C SER A 60 13.60 15.83 7.26
N PRO A 61 14.34 16.19 8.33
CA PRO A 61 13.86 17.16 9.31
C PRO A 61 13.47 18.51 8.69
N LEU A 62 14.18 18.92 7.62
CA LEU A 62 13.86 20.15 6.90
C LEU A 62 12.51 20.08 6.21
N TYR A 63 12.20 18.96 5.56
CA TYR A 63 10.92 18.77 4.89
C TYR A 63 9.75 18.70 5.90
N VAL A 64 9.93 17.95 6.99
CA VAL A 64 8.93 17.88 8.07
C VAL A 64 8.68 19.26 8.68
N SER A 65 9.73 20.04 8.98
CA SER A 65 9.59 21.43 9.45
C SER A 65 8.79 22.30 8.48
N LYS A 66 9.07 22.20 7.18
CA LYS A 66 8.29 22.94 6.15
C LYS A 66 6.80 22.58 6.16
N LEU A 67 6.47 21.30 6.33
CA LEU A 67 5.08 20.85 6.43
C LEU A 67 4.39 21.46 7.66
N MET A 68 5.04 21.39 8.82
CA MET A 68 4.48 21.86 10.08
C MET A 68 4.36 23.40 10.16
N GLU A 69 5.29 24.12 9.55
CA GLU A 69 5.35 25.59 9.56
C GLU A 69 4.59 26.23 8.38
N GLY A 70 4.19 25.45 7.37
CA GLY A 70 3.56 25.99 6.17
C GLY A 70 4.52 26.78 5.29
N SER A 71 5.76 26.35 5.17
CA SER A 71 6.81 27.03 4.44
C SER A 71 7.25 26.28 3.16
N LEU A 72 6.38 25.45 2.60
CA LEU A 72 6.59 24.87 1.28
C LEU A 72 6.68 25.96 0.23
N SER A 73 7.58 25.79 -0.72
CA SER A 73 7.65 26.68 -1.89
C SER A 73 6.51 26.37 -2.87
N PRO A 74 6.10 27.34 -3.72
CA PRO A 74 5.10 27.09 -4.76
C PRO A 74 5.45 25.93 -5.70
N ARG A 75 6.74 25.64 -5.89
CA ARG A 75 7.20 24.50 -6.69
C ARG A 75 6.93 23.18 -5.96
N GLU A 76 7.22 23.09 -4.66
CA GLU A 76 6.96 21.89 -3.85
C GLU A 76 5.46 21.59 -3.77
N GLU A 77 4.61 22.62 -3.66
CA GLU A 77 3.16 22.45 -3.71
C GLU A 77 2.69 21.95 -5.09
N LEU A 78 3.27 22.46 -6.17
CA LEU A 78 2.94 22.03 -7.53
C LEU A 78 3.37 20.58 -7.79
N GLU A 79 4.53 20.16 -7.29
CA GLU A 79 5.02 18.78 -7.41
C GLU A 79 4.16 17.80 -6.58
N MET A 80 3.64 18.26 -5.46
CA MET A 80 2.74 17.49 -4.61
C MET A 80 1.34 17.31 -5.23
N GLU A 81 0.94 18.23 -6.13
CA GLU A 81 -0.34 18.22 -6.87
C GLU A 81 -1.60 18.27 -5.98
N ILE A 82 -1.46 18.60 -4.71
CA ILE A 82 -2.56 18.87 -3.76
C ILE A 82 -2.30 20.20 -3.05
N PRO A 83 -3.36 20.98 -2.73
CA PRO A 83 -3.18 22.25 -2.05
C PRO A 83 -2.67 22.03 -0.63
N TYR A 84 -1.73 22.88 -0.21
CA TYR A 84 -1.30 22.92 1.17
C TYR A 84 -2.36 23.56 2.07
N SER A 85 -2.62 22.97 3.22
CA SER A 85 -3.22 23.60 4.38
C SER A 85 -2.83 22.85 5.66
N PRO A 86 -2.85 23.49 6.85
CA PRO A 86 -2.61 22.78 8.11
C PRO A 86 -3.53 21.58 8.30
N GLN A 87 -4.79 21.67 7.87
CA GLN A 87 -5.77 20.59 7.96
C GLN A 87 -5.40 19.41 7.06
N VAL A 88 -4.80 19.65 5.90
CA VAL A 88 -4.28 18.59 5.01
C VAL A 88 -3.09 17.92 5.67
N VAL A 89 -2.16 18.68 6.27
CA VAL A 89 -1.02 18.10 7.04
C VAL A 89 -1.53 17.25 8.19
N ASP A 90 -2.47 17.75 9.00
CA ASP A 90 -3.07 17.00 10.11
C ASP A 90 -3.68 15.67 9.65
N ALA A 91 -4.36 15.67 8.49
CA ALA A 91 -4.93 14.46 7.93
C ALA A 91 -3.83 13.48 7.49
N PHE A 92 -2.76 13.93 6.83
CA PHE A 92 -1.63 13.04 6.47
C PHE A 92 -0.90 12.49 7.69
N MET A 93 -0.71 13.29 8.75
CA MET A 93 -0.17 12.82 10.02
C MET A 93 -1.06 11.74 10.64
N LEU A 94 -2.38 11.89 10.55
CA LEU A 94 -3.35 10.92 11.05
C LEU A 94 -3.37 9.62 10.21
N HIS A 95 -3.32 9.73 8.87
CA HIS A 95 -3.17 8.57 7.99
C HIS A 95 -1.90 7.78 8.30
N THR A 96 -0.80 8.51 8.56
CA THR A 96 0.49 7.91 8.91
C THR A 96 0.41 7.19 10.25
N GLY A 97 -0.21 7.80 11.25
CA GLY A 97 -0.52 7.14 12.53
C GLY A 97 -1.39 5.90 12.35
N GLY A 98 -2.34 5.96 11.41
CA GLY A 98 -3.17 4.82 11.03
C GLY A 98 -2.37 3.66 10.46
N SER A 99 -1.38 3.92 9.61
CA SER A 99 -0.51 2.90 9.06
C SER A 99 0.43 2.30 10.11
N ILE A 100 0.91 3.11 11.06
CA ILE A 100 1.68 2.62 12.21
C ILE A 100 0.82 1.68 13.07
N LEU A 101 -0.40 2.11 13.43
CA LEU A 101 -1.33 1.29 14.21
C LEU A 101 -1.72 0.00 13.48
N ALA A 102 -1.94 0.08 12.15
CA ALA A 102 -2.25 -1.10 11.35
C ALA A 102 -1.08 -2.10 11.31
N ALA A 103 0.17 -1.62 11.25
CA ALA A 103 1.35 -2.48 11.31
C ALA A 103 1.47 -3.17 12.69
N GLU A 104 1.25 -2.45 13.79
CA GLU A 104 1.24 -3.03 15.14
C GLU A 104 0.18 -4.11 15.29
N ARG A 105 -1.06 -3.82 14.84
CA ARG A 105 -2.17 -4.77 14.90
C ARG A 105 -1.97 -5.97 14.00
N ALA A 106 -1.40 -5.77 12.80
CA ALA A 106 -1.08 -6.87 11.91
C ALA A 106 -0.10 -7.88 12.54
N LEU A 107 0.90 -7.39 13.29
CA LEU A 107 1.85 -8.24 14.03
C LEU A 107 1.16 -9.05 15.14
N GLU A 108 0.00 -8.63 15.64
CA GLU A 108 -0.77 -9.31 16.69
C GLU A 108 -1.86 -10.23 16.10
N ASP A 109 -2.60 -9.73 15.12
CA ASP A 109 -3.81 -10.38 14.58
C ASP A 109 -3.53 -11.15 13.26
N GLY A 110 -2.32 -11.01 12.69
CA GLY A 110 -1.92 -11.60 11.41
C GLY A 110 -2.28 -10.73 10.19
N VAL A 111 -3.30 -9.88 10.29
CA VAL A 111 -3.66 -8.89 9.27
C VAL A 111 -4.35 -7.70 9.91
N CYS A 112 -4.10 -6.51 9.37
CA CYS A 112 -4.87 -5.31 9.67
C CYS A 112 -4.90 -4.40 8.43
N ILE A 113 -6.03 -3.73 8.19
CA ILE A 113 -6.21 -2.85 7.03
C ILE A 113 -6.45 -1.43 7.54
N ASN A 114 -5.59 -0.50 7.12
CA ASN A 114 -5.85 0.93 7.25
C ASN A 114 -6.74 1.37 6.07
N LEU A 115 -7.94 1.89 6.36
CA LEU A 115 -8.87 2.39 5.34
C LEU A 115 -8.39 3.69 4.68
N GLY A 116 -7.15 4.05 4.89
CA GLY A 116 -6.45 5.18 4.32
C GLY A 116 -5.01 4.82 4.00
N GLY A 117 -4.15 5.81 3.84
CA GLY A 117 -2.73 5.61 3.58
C GLY A 117 -2.41 5.11 2.16
N GLY A 118 -1.21 4.60 1.97
CA GLY A 118 -0.70 4.13 0.69
C GLY A 118 -0.07 5.26 -0.15
N PHE A 119 0.46 6.27 0.49
CA PHE A 119 1.04 7.47 -0.15
C PHE A 119 2.47 7.21 -0.63
N HIS A 120 2.61 6.37 -1.64
CA HIS A 120 3.85 5.76 -2.11
C HIS A 120 4.76 6.70 -2.93
N HIS A 121 4.23 7.86 -3.38
CA HIS A 121 5.02 8.82 -4.16
C HIS A 121 5.81 9.81 -3.31
N ALA A 122 5.54 9.96 -2.00
CA ALA A 122 6.30 10.87 -1.16
C ALA A 122 7.75 10.42 -0.99
N PHE A 123 8.68 11.33 -1.29
CA PHE A 123 10.13 11.19 -1.18
C PHE A 123 10.63 11.62 0.21
N PRO A 124 11.88 11.32 0.57
CA PRO A 124 12.45 11.81 1.83
C PRO A 124 12.45 13.33 1.97
N GLU A 125 12.64 14.06 0.88
CA GLU A 125 12.81 15.51 0.88
C GLU A 125 11.62 16.32 0.35
N HIS A 126 10.60 15.68 -0.23
CA HIS A 126 9.42 16.35 -0.81
C HIS A 126 8.23 15.42 -0.97
N GLY A 127 7.04 15.99 -1.11
CA GLY A 127 5.83 15.29 -1.53
C GLY A 127 5.69 15.31 -3.05
N GLU A 128 5.03 14.29 -3.63
CA GLU A 128 4.81 14.14 -5.06
C GLU A 128 3.52 13.33 -5.31
N GLY A 129 2.83 13.57 -6.42
CA GLY A 129 1.73 12.72 -6.89
C GLY A 129 0.64 12.46 -5.83
N PHE A 130 0.07 13.50 -5.25
CA PHE A 130 -0.93 13.47 -4.18
C PHE A 130 -0.44 12.93 -2.83
N CYS A 131 0.86 12.66 -2.69
CA CYS A 131 1.45 12.06 -1.51
C CYS A 131 2.33 13.07 -0.76
N MET A 132 1.96 13.40 0.47
CA MET A 132 2.73 14.31 1.33
C MET A 132 3.71 13.54 2.23
N ILE A 133 3.29 12.42 2.81
CA ILE A 133 4.08 11.58 3.71
C ILE A 133 3.96 10.13 3.24
N ASN A 134 5.07 9.41 3.13
CA ASN A 134 5.06 7.98 2.80
C ASN A 134 4.74 7.17 4.06
N ASP A 135 3.47 7.03 4.33
CA ASP A 135 2.92 6.53 5.59
C ASP A 135 3.34 5.10 5.94
N PHE A 136 3.33 4.20 4.96
CA PHE A 136 3.72 2.82 5.22
C PHE A 136 5.25 2.64 5.30
N ALA A 137 6.04 3.49 4.63
CA ALA A 137 7.47 3.52 4.86
C ALA A 137 7.79 3.99 6.28
N VAL A 138 7.07 5.01 6.79
CA VAL A 138 7.15 5.44 8.18
C VAL A 138 6.75 4.31 9.13
N ALA A 139 5.65 3.58 8.83
CA ALA A 139 5.21 2.46 9.65
C ALA A 139 6.28 1.35 9.73
N ILE A 140 6.92 0.99 8.60
CA ILE A 140 8.03 0.03 8.59
C ILE A 140 9.17 0.50 9.51
N ARG A 141 9.62 1.75 9.33
CA ARG A 141 10.73 2.30 10.14
C ARG A 141 10.37 2.41 11.62
N ALA A 142 9.13 2.77 11.94
CA ALA A 142 8.65 2.80 13.32
C ALA A 142 8.68 1.40 13.95
N MET A 143 8.24 0.36 13.24
CA MET A 143 8.29 -1.02 13.73
C MET A 143 9.74 -1.50 13.91
N GLN A 144 10.64 -1.16 12.99
CA GLN A 144 12.08 -1.44 13.12
C GLN A 144 12.69 -0.74 14.33
N LYS A 145 12.44 0.57 14.51
CA LYS A 145 12.93 1.37 15.65
C LYS A 145 12.43 0.82 16.99
N ARG A 146 11.18 0.35 17.03
CA ARG A 146 10.57 -0.27 18.23
C ARG A 146 11.03 -1.72 18.46
N GLY A 147 11.88 -2.27 17.60
CA GLY A 147 12.37 -3.64 17.69
C GLY A 147 11.31 -4.73 17.47
N ARG A 148 10.17 -4.36 16.84
CA ARG A 148 9.08 -5.28 16.57
C ARG A 148 9.36 -6.17 15.34
N ILE A 149 10.09 -5.64 14.37
CA ILE A 149 10.55 -6.35 13.18
C ILE A 149 11.97 -5.88 12.84
N ARG A 150 12.68 -6.69 12.07
CA ARG A 150 13.91 -6.30 11.37
C ARG A 150 13.69 -6.20 9.87
N ARG A 151 12.97 -7.15 9.28
CA ARG A 151 12.79 -7.24 7.82
C ARG A 151 11.33 -7.01 7.43
N ALA A 152 11.12 -6.18 6.42
CA ALA A 152 9.81 -5.93 5.85
C ALA A 152 9.81 -6.08 4.32
N MET A 153 8.65 -6.37 3.74
CA MET A 153 8.44 -6.37 2.29
C MET A 153 7.30 -5.42 1.95
N THR A 154 7.46 -4.59 0.94
CA THR A 154 6.34 -3.88 0.33
C THR A 154 5.86 -4.65 -0.89
N VAL A 155 4.56 -4.81 -1.04
CA VAL A 155 3.90 -5.32 -2.24
C VAL A 155 2.97 -4.22 -2.72
N ASP A 156 3.43 -3.47 -3.72
CA ASP A 156 2.71 -2.33 -4.26
C ASP A 156 2.00 -2.74 -5.56
N CYS A 157 0.68 -2.70 -5.51
CA CYS A 157 -0.22 -3.07 -6.60
C CYS A 157 -1.08 -1.88 -7.05
N ASP A 158 -0.68 -0.64 -6.75
CA ASP A 158 -1.20 0.57 -7.38
C ASP A 158 -0.78 0.60 -8.86
N VAL A 159 -1.57 1.25 -9.73
CA VAL A 159 -1.25 1.33 -11.16
C VAL A 159 0.01 2.17 -11.43
N HIS A 160 0.33 3.08 -10.52
CA HIS A 160 1.52 3.93 -10.58
C HIS A 160 2.67 3.28 -9.82
N GLN A 161 3.90 3.44 -10.33
CA GLN A 161 5.06 2.97 -9.58
C GLN A 161 5.27 3.81 -8.31
N GLY A 162 5.43 3.16 -7.16
CA GLY A 162 5.78 3.83 -5.91
C GLY A 162 7.23 4.35 -5.92
N ASN A 163 7.48 5.43 -6.68
CA ASN A 163 8.81 6.00 -6.87
C ASN A 163 9.43 6.51 -5.55
N GLY A 164 8.64 7.15 -4.70
CA GLY A 164 9.08 7.58 -3.36
C GLY A 164 9.53 6.39 -2.53
N THR A 165 8.74 5.32 -2.49
CA THR A 165 9.08 4.08 -1.78
C THR A 165 10.36 3.43 -2.31
N ALA A 166 10.51 3.37 -3.64
CA ALA A 166 11.72 2.82 -4.26
C ALA A 166 12.97 3.62 -3.87
N VAL A 167 12.90 4.95 -3.82
CA VAL A 167 14.02 5.80 -3.39
C VAL A 167 14.32 5.63 -1.90
N ILE A 168 13.29 5.60 -1.05
CA ILE A 168 13.44 5.44 0.42
C ILE A 168 14.20 4.15 0.77
N PHE A 169 13.86 3.02 0.12
CA PHE A 169 14.40 1.72 0.52
C PHE A 169 15.54 1.21 -0.37
N ASN A 170 15.65 1.65 -1.61
CA ASN A 170 16.72 1.17 -2.48
C ASN A 170 17.88 2.17 -2.66
N ASN A 171 17.80 3.38 -2.07
CA ASN A 171 18.80 4.44 -2.21
C ASN A 171 19.20 4.68 -3.69
N ALA A 172 18.26 4.50 -4.61
CA ALA A 172 18.48 4.79 -6.01
C ALA A 172 18.57 6.31 -6.19
N ARG A 173 19.76 6.88 -5.98
CA ARG A 173 20.01 8.26 -6.39
C ARG A 173 19.68 8.39 -7.87
N GLN A 174 19.14 9.55 -8.26
CA GLN A 174 18.65 10.00 -9.56
C GLN A 174 19.58 9.78 -10.79
N ASN A 175 20.50 8.85 -10.76
CA ASN A 175 21.47 8.57 -11.81
C ASN A 175 21.24 7.22 -12.49
N ALA A 176 20.07 6.60 -12.32
CA ALA A 176 19.76 5.42 -13.13
C ALA A 176 19.49 5.90 -14.57
N SER A 177 20.34 5.43 -15.47
CA SER A 177 20.04 5.42 -16.90
C SER A 177 18.63 4.86 -17.12
N THR A 178 17.89 5.47 -18.04
CA THR A 178 16.58 5.07 -18.54
C THR A 178 16.33 3.58 -18.34
N PRO A 179 15.23 3.17 -17.65
CA PRO A 179 14.90 1.76 -17.55
C PRO A 179 14.79 1.18 -18.96
N PRO A 180 15.11 -0.09 -19.18
CA PRO A 180 14.90 -0.71 -20.47
C PRO A 180 13.41 -0.56 -20.82
N SER A 181 13.13 0.16 -21.90
CA SER A 181 11.78 0.28 -22.44
C SER A 181 11.29 -1.11 -22.83
N GLY A 182 10.36 -1.67 -22.06
CA GLY A 182 9.78 -2.96 -22.35
C GLY A 182 8.95 -3.50 -21.19
N THR A 183 7.81 -4.08 -21.53
CA THR A 183 6.93 -4.78 -20.59
C THR A 183 7.61 -6.04 -20.07
N GLY A 184 7.47 -6.31 -18.78
CA GLY A 184 8.02 -7.50 -18.16
C GLY A 184 8.53 -7.26 -16.74
N MET A 185 9.03 -8.31 -16.13
CA MET A 185 9.60 -8.25 -14.79
C MET A 185 11.09 -7.92 -14.86
N THR A 186 11.50 -6.86 -14.17
CA THR A 186 12.90 -6.56 -13.91
C THR A 186 13.21 -6.80 -12.44
N VAL A 187 14.37 -7.40 -12.19
CA VAL A 187 14.89 -7.63 -10.85
C VAL A 187 16.15 -6.76 -10.74
N ALA A 188 16.16 -5.86 -9.77
CA ALA A 188 17.37 -5.10 -9.52
C ALA A 188 18.50 -6.07 -9.17
N ALA A 189 19.56 -6.07 -9.99
CA ALA A 189 20.64 -7.03 -9.88
C ALA A 189 21.16 -7.12 -8.43
N ALA A 190 21.11 -8.32 -7.87
CA ALA A 190 21.62 -8.61 -6.53
C ALA A 190 23.15 -8.44 -6.43
N ALA A 191 23.84 -8.20 -7.56
CA ALA A 191 25.26 -8.21 -7.68
C ALA A 191 25.78 -7.20 -8.72
N GLY A 192 25.63 -5.91 -8.44
CA GLY A 192 26.45 -4.89 -9.08
C GLY A 192 26.92 -3.92 -7.99
N PRO A 193 28.17 -3.41 -8.02
CA PRO A 193 28.55 -2.36 -7.09
C PRO A 193 27.66 -1.16 -7.37
N SER A 194 26.77 -0.85 -6.42
CA SER A 194 25.99 0.36 -6.47
C SER A 194 26.96 1.54 -6.52
N ILE A 195 26.92 2.30 -7.61
CA ILE A 195 27.66 3.57 -7.65
C ILE A 195 27.00 4.50 -6.64
N GLY A 196 27.46 4.45 -5.39
CA GLY A 196 27.31 5.47 -4.38
C GLY A 196 26.12 5.41 -3.40
N GLY A 197 25.27 4.38 -3.38
CA GLY A 197 24.21 4.22 -2.38
C GLY A 197 24.17 2.79 -1.83
N LYS A 198 23.99 2.61 -0.51
CA LYS A 198 23.77 1.27 0.09
C LYS A 198 22.28 0.95 -0.04
N ARG A 199 21.95 -0.12 -0.78
CA ARG A 199 20.61 -0.72 -0.80
C ARG A 199 20.22 -1.12 0.63
N ASP A 200 18.98 -0.85 1.02
CA ASP A 200 18.44 -1.36 2.25
C ASP A 200 18.36 -2.89 2.19
N LYS A 201 19.03 -3.57 3.09
CA LYS A 201 19.03 -5.03 3.15
C LYS A 201 17.90 -5.58 4.02
N GLU A 202 17.18 -4.69 4.69
CA GLU A 202 16.11 -5.03 5.64
C GLU A 202 14.73 -4.78 5.07
N VAL A 203 14.63 -4.10 3.90
CA VAL A 203 13.34 -3.89 3.22
C VAL A 203 13.46 -4.33 1.75
N PHE A 204 12.52 -5.17 1.32
CA PHE A 204 12.40 -5.66 -0.04
C PHE A 204 11.15 -5.08 -0.69
N THR A 205 11.28 -4.43 -1.84
CA THR A 205 10.18 -3.73 -2.50
C THR A 205 9.76 -4.44 -3.79
N ILE A 206 8.46 -4.70 -3.93
CA ILE A 206 7.84 -5.22 -5.16
C ILE A 206 6.85 -4.15 -5.64
N SER A 207 6.91 -3.79 -6.92
CA SER A 207 5.96 -2.88 -7.56
C SER A 207 5.44 -3.48 -8.86
N LEU A 208 4.11 -3.61 -8.99
CA LEU A 208 3.43 -3.94 -10.23
C LEU A 208 2.74 -2.70 -10.75
N HIS A 209 3.19 -2.13 -11.84
CA HIS A 209 2.72 -0.83 -12.32
C HIS A 209 2.62 -0.79 -13.84
N GLN A 210 1.80 0.12 -14.35
CA GLN A 210 1.71 0.39 -15.78
C GLN A 210 3.00 1.05 -16.27
N ASP A 211 3.63 0.48 -17.32
CA ASP A 211 4.92 0.92 -17.84
C ASP A 211 4.86 2.36 -18.38
N ASN A 212 3.84 2.65 -19.17
CA ASN A 212 3.64 3.91 -19.88
C ASN A 212 2.81 4.94 -19.07
N ASN A 213 2.92 4.94 -17.74
CA ASN A 213 2.17 5.82 -16.87
C ASN A 213 3.12 6.56 -15.89
N TYR A 214 2.55 7.50 -15.12
CA TYR A 214 3.24 8.19 -14.04
C TYR A 214 3.85 7.18 -13.03
N PRO A 215 5.02 7.50 -12.46
CA PRO A 215 5.88 8.63 -12.76
C PRO A 215 6.67 8.43 -14.06
N TYR A 216 7.08 9.53 -14.70
CA TYR A 216 7.92 9.44 -15.91
C TYR A 216 9.27 8.77 -15.61
N PHE A 217 9.89 9.13 -14.51
CA PHE A 217 11.12 8.51 -14.01
C PHE A 217 10.78 7.46 -12.96
N LYS A 218 11.13 6.21 -13.22
CA LYS A 218 10.87 5.06 -12.36
C LYS A 218 12.17 4.55 -11.72
N PRO A 219 12.49 4.97 -10.47
CA PRO A 219 13.62 4.41 -9.74
C PRO A 219 13.38 2.91 -9.46
N ALA A 220 14.47 2.11 -9.52
CA ALA A 220 14.34 0.66 -9.38
C ALA A 220 13.86 0.22 -7.99
N SER A 221 12.81 -0.59 -7.95
CA SER A 221 12.42 -1.42 -6.79
C SER A 221 13.31 -2.67 -6.68
N SER A 222 13.06 -3.55 -5.72
CA SER A 222 13.73 -4.86 -5.67
C SER A 222 13.24 -5.75 -6.80
N ILE A 223 11.93 -5.71 -7.08
CA ILE A 223 11.28 -6.28 -8.26
C ILE A 223 10.35 -5.20 -8.82
N ASP A 224 10.50 -4.87 -10.08
CA ASP A 224 9.55 -4.08 -10.84
C ASP A 224 8.90 -4.95 -11.91
N VAL A 225 7.58 -4.92 -11.97
CA VAL A 225 6.78 -5.54 -13.02
C VAL A 225 6.12 -4.44 -13.83
N SER A 226 6.72 -4.11 -14.98
CA SER A 226 6.21 -3.13 -15.93
C SER A 226 5.13 -3.77 -16.81
N LEU A 227 3.89 -3.32 -16.64
CA LEU A 227 2.71 -3.84 -17.32
C LEU A 227 2.35 -2.95 -18.52
N ARG A 228 2.00 -3.57 -19.64
CA ARG A 228 1.53 -2.85 -20.82
C ARG A 228 0.13 -2.28 -20.61
N ASP A 229 -0.22 -1.26 -21.37
CA ASP A 229 -1.58 -0.75 -21.46
C ASP A 229 -2.55 -1.89 -21.83
N GLY A 230 -3.73 -1.89 -21.20
CA GLY A 230 -4.75 -2.91 -21.41
C GLY A 230 -4.35 -4.30 -20.89
N CYS A 231 -3.39 -4.41 -19.96
CA CYS A 231 -3.07 -5.67 -19.29
C CYS A 231 -4.32 -6.24 -18.60
N SER A 232 -4.67 -7.49 -18.90
CA SER A 232 -5.87 -8.16 -18.42
C SER A 232 -5.69 -8.79 -17.03
N ASP A 233 -6.80 -9.20 -16.39
CA ASP A 233 -6.76 -9.93 -15.11
C ASP A 233 -5.80 -11.13 -15.17
N ALA A 234 -5.90 -11.97 -16.19
CA ALA A 234 -5.10 -13.19 -16.29
C ALA A 234 -3.60 -12.89 -16.40
N GLU A 235 -3.23 -11.88 -17.18
CA GLU A 235 -1.85 -11.46 -17.37
C GLU A 235 -1.30 -10.83 -16.07
N TYR A 236 -2.07 -9.94 -15.44
CA TYR A 236 -1.70 -9.30 -14.19
C TYR A 236 -1.47 -10.32 -13.06
N LEU A 237 -2.41 -11.23 -12.89
CA LEU A 237 -2.34 -12.26 -11.83
C LEU A 237 -1.15 -13.22 -12.04
N ALA A 238 -0.83 -13.56 -13.27
CA ALA A 238 0.35 -14.39 -13.58
C ALA A 238 1.67 -13.68 -13.20
N TRP A 239 1.76 -12.37 -13.48
CA TRP A 239 2.91 -11.57 -13.08
C TRP A 239 3.00 -11.41 -11.55
N LEU A 240 1.87 -11.18 -10.89
CA LEU A 240 1.83 -11.05 -9.42
C LEU A 240 2.27 -12.35 -8.75
N ASP A 241 1.77 -13.50 -9.22
CA ASP A 241 2.19 -14.81 -8.68
C ASP A 241 3.69 -15.02 -8.82
N THR A 242 4.25 -14.67 -9.99
CA THR A 242 5.69 -14.76 -10.25
C THR A 242 6.50 -13.83 -9.33
N ALA A 243 6.06 -12.58 -9.17
CA ALA A 243 6.75 -11.59 -8.33
C ALA A 243 6.71 -11.99 -6.85
N LEU A 244 5.55 -12.43 -6.35
CA LEU A 244 5.39 -12.92 -4.97
C LEU A 244 6.22 -14.19 -4.71
N SER A 245 6.18 -15.16 -5.63
CA SER A 245 6.95 -16.41 -5.50
C SER A 245 8.45 -16.13 -5.45
N ASN A 246 8.95 -15.28 -6.32
CA ASN A 246 10.36 -14.88 -6.34
C ASN A 246 10.73 -14.06 -5.10
N GLY A 247 9.96 -13.02 -4.79
CA GLY A 247 10.25 -12.14 -3.66
C GLY A 247 10.27 -12.90 -2.33
N LEU A 248 9.27 -13.72 -2.08
CA LEU A 248 9.16 -14.55 -0.87
C LEU A 248 10.13 -15.74 -0.86
N GLY A 249 10.65 -16.15 -2.01
CA GLY A 249 11.70 -17.14 -2.11
C GLY A 249 13.10 -16.58 -1.85
N TRP A 250 13.32 -15.30 -2.13
CA TRP A 250 14.62 -14.63 -1.95
C TRP A 250 14.74 -13.85 -0.66
N PHE A 251 13.61 -13.48 -0.07
CA PHE A 251 13.55 -12.63 1.11
C PHE A 251 12.48 -13.13 2.07
N GLU A 252 12.81 -13.25 3.32
CA GLU A 252 11.90 -13.70 4.38
C GLU A 252 11.49 -12.51 5.24
N PRO A 253 10.41 -11.79 4.90
CA PRO A 253 9.94 -10.65 5.68
C PRO A 253 9.24 -11.10 6.97
N GLU A 254 9.28 -10.25 7.98
CA GLU A 254 8.54 -10.38 9.24
C GLU A 254 7.23 -9.57 9.21
N LEU A 255 7.06 -8.72 8.18
CA LEU A 255 5.86 -7.95 7.88
C LEU A 255 5.78 -7.69 6.38
N ILE A 256 4.60 -7.87 5.79
CA ILE A 256 4.28 -7.37 4.46
C ILE A 256 3.44 -6.10 4.60
N CYS A 257 3.86 -5.02 3.92
CA CYS A 257 3.07 -3.81 3.72
C CYS A 257 2.48 -3.86 2.31
N TYR A 258 1.18 -4.08 2.22
CA TYR A 258 0.44 -4.23 0.98
C TYR A 258 -0.25 -2.94 0.59
N VAL A 259 0.07 -2.41 -0.58
CA VAL A 259 -0.57 -1.22 -1.17
C VAL A 259 -1.59 -1.71 -2.20
N ALA A 260 -2.88 -1.64 -1.81
CA ALA A 260 -4.00 -2.21 -2.56
C ALA A 260 -4.73 -1.14 -3.38
N GLY A 261 -4.03 -0.45 -4.29
CA GLY A 261 -4.63 0.56 -5.16
C GLY A 261 -5.81 0.01 -5.96
N ALA A 262 -6.86 0.82 -6.16
CA ALA A 262 -8.02 0.45 -6.98
C ALA A 262 -7.87 0.89 -8.44
N ASP A 263 -6.87 1.67 -8.75
CA ASP A 263 -6.62 2.30 -10.05
C ASP A 263 -6.10 1.39 -11.18
N PRO A 264 -5.70 0.10 -10.96
CA PRO A 264 -5.59 -0.83 -12.09
C PRO A 264 -6.93 -1.20 -12.74
N PHE A 265 -8.06 -0.72 -12.18
CA PHE A 265 -9.41 -0.94 -12.71
C PHE A 265 -9.59 -0.31 -14.08
N ARG A 266 -10.26 -1.04 -15.00
CA ARG A 266 -10.45 -0.64 -16.42
C ARG A 266 -11.17 0.69 -16.65
N GLU A 267 -11.99 1.15 -15.69
CA GLU A 267 -12.73 2.42 -15.77
C GLU A 267 -12.11 3.47 -14.83
N ASP A 268 -10.84 3.33 -14.49
CA ASP A 268 -10.09 4.33 -13.76
C ASP A 268 -9.66 5.48 -14.69
N GLN A 269 -9.65 6.71 -14.16
CA GLN A 269 -9.33 7.91 -14.95
C GLN A 269 -7.82 8.13 -15.10
N LEU A 270 -7.01 7.57 -14.20
CA LEU A 270 -5.55 7.73 -14.18
C LEU A 270 -4.81 6.44 -14.50
N GLY A 271 -5.50 5.30 -14.52
CA GLY A 271 -5.00 4.00 -14.91
C GLY A 271 -5.37 3.64 -16.35
N GLY A 272 -4.55 2.82 -16.99
CA GLY A 272 -4.77 2.32 -18.36
C GLY A 272 -4.68 0.81 -18.48
N LEU A 273 -4.81 0.07 -17.36
CA LEU A 273 -4.92 -1.39 -17.36
C LEU A 273 -6.39 -1.83 -17.60
N ASP A 274 -6.61 -3.11 -17.86
CA ASP A 274 -7.95 -3.65 -18.15
C ASP A 274 -8.41 -4.65 -17.07
N LEU A 275 -8.13 -4.35 -15.77
CA LEU A 275 -8.56 -5.21 -14.69
C LEU A 275 -10.05 -5.02 -14.38
N THR A 276 -10.70 -6.13 -14.06
CA THR A 276 -12.08 -6.14 -13.55
C THR A 276 -12.10 -5.99 -12.03
N ILE A 277 -13.23 -5.60 -11.46
CA ILE A 277 -13.44 -5.63 -10.00
C ILE A 277 -13.19 -7.04 -9.44
N HIS A 278 -13.54 -8.08 -10.19
CA HIS A 278 -13.27 -9.47 -9.80
C HIS A 278 -11.77 -9.80 -9.83
N GLY A 279 -11.06 -9.40 -10.88
CA GLY A 279 -9.61 -9.57 -10.98
C GLY A 279 -8.85 -8.87 -9.84
N LEU A 280 -9.30 -7.67 -9.46
CA LEU A 280 -8.74 -6.95 -8.30
C LEU A 280 -9.00 -7.68 -6.97
N LYS A 281 -10.18 -8.29 -6.78
CA LYS A 281 -10.41 -9.15 -5.61
C LYS A 281 -9.49 -10.38 -5.62
N GLN A 282 -9.30 -11.01 -6.78
CA GLN A 282 -8.37 -12.15 -6.91
C GLN A 282 -6.91 -11.75 -6.63
N ARG A 283 -6.49 -10.56 -7.05
CA ARG A 283 -5.20 -9.97 -6.70
C ARG A 283 -5.02 -9.90 -5.18
N ASP A 284 -5.98 -9.34 -4.47
CA ASP A 284 -5.95 -9.19 -3.02
C ASP A 284 -5.90 -10.56 -2.33
N GLU A 285 -6.74 -11.50 -2.75
CA GLU A 285 -6.72 -12.88 -2.23
C GLU A 285 -5.35 -13.53 -2.43
N MET A 286 -4.70 -13.33 -3.57
CA MET A 286 -3.39 -13.91 -3.86
C MET A 286 -2.33 -13.39 -2.90
N VAL A 287 -2.28 -12.08 -2.63
CA VAL A 287 -1.34 -11.47 -1.67
C VAL A 287 -1.59 -12.02 -0.27
N PHE A 288 -2.84 -12.00 0.20
CA PHE A 288 -3.19 -12.50 1.54
C PHE A 288 -2.90 -14.00 1.70
N ARG A 289 -3.20 -14.83 0.70
CA ARG A 289 -2.90 -16.29 0.72
C ARG A 289 -1.40 -16.55 0.74
N ALA A 290 -0.61 -15.82 -0.06
CA ALA A 290 0.84 -15.97 -0.11
C ALA A 290 1.51 -15.65 1.24
N ALA A 291 1.05 -14.58 1.89
CA ALA A 291 1.50 -14.18 3.22
C ALA A 291 1.08 -15.20 4.30
N ARG A 292 -0.21 -15.56 4.32
CA ARG A 292 -0.75 -16.51 5.29
C ARG A 292 -0.09 -17.89 5.23
N ALA A 293 0.16 -18.40 4.04
CA ALA A 293 0.83 -19.70 3.85
C ALA A 293 2.23 -19.76 4.49
N ARG A 294 2.81 -18.59 4.78
CA ARG A 294 4.13 -18.43 5.42
C ARG A 294 4.05 -17.85 6.84
N ASN A 295 2.84 -17.64 7.37
CA ASN A 295 2.58 -16.99 8.65
C ASN A 295 3.21 -15.59 8.74
N ILE A 296 3.21 -14.84 7.64
CA ILE A 296 3.72 -13.47 7.60
C ILE A 296 2.55 -12.52 7.80
N PRO A 297 2.61 -11.61 8.81
CA PRO A 297 1.61 -10.58 9.03
C PRO A 297 1.51 -9.61 7.83
N VAL A 298 0.28 -9.10 7.58
CA VAL A 298 0.03 -8.15 6.50
C VAL A 298 -0.63 -6.88 7.05
N MET A 299 0.03 -5.74 6.89
CA MET A 299 -0.59 -4.43 6.97
C MET A 299 -0.97 -3.99 5.57
N ALA A 300 -2.23 -3.67 5.33
CA ALA A 300 -2.70 -3.20 4.03
C ALA A 300 -3.18 -1.74 4.08
N THR A 301 -2.97 -1.01 2.98
CA THR A 301 -3.44 0.37 2.75
C THR A 301 -4.09 0.48 1.38
N TYR A 302 -4.93 1.51 1.16
CA TYR A 302 -5.74 1.57 -0.05
C TYR A 302 -5.11 2.31 -1.24
N ALA A 303 -4.29 3.33 -1.01
CA ALA A 303 -3.65 4.13 -2.07
C ALA A 303 -4.63 4.71 -3.13
N GLY A 304 -4.28 4.63 -4.41
CA GLY A 304 -5.04 5.17 -5.53
C GLY A 304 -6.41 4.55 -5.75
N GLY A 305 -7.15 5.14 -6.67
CA GLY A 305 -8.49 4.72 -7.05
C GLY A 305 -9.31 5.92 -7.46
N TYR A 306 -9.44 6.08 -8.76
CA TYR A 306 -9.98 7.27 -9.45
C TYR A 306 -11.04 6.87 -10.47
N ALA A 307 -11.78 5.78 -10.20
CA ALA A 307 -12.80 5.30 -11.12
C ALA A 307 -13.80 6.41 -11.45
N VAL A 308 -14.30 6.41 -12.70
CA VAL A 308 -15.32 7.37 -13.17
C VAL A 308 -16.52 7.39 -12.21
N ARG A 309 -16.91 6.22 -11.72
CA ARG A 309 -17.93 6.07 -10.68
C ARG A 309 -17.27 5.76 -9.34
N ILE A 310 -17.41 6.62 -8.36
CA ILE A 310 -16.85 6.43 -7.02
C ILE A 310 -17.28 5.09 -6.38
N GLU A 311 -18.47 4.60 -6.73
CA GLU A 311 -19.03 3.33 -6.25
C GLU A 311 -18.15 2.14 -6.63
N ASP A 312 -17.46 2.19 -7.78
CA ASP A 312 -16.58 1.13 -8.24
C ASP A 312 -15.29 1.11 -7.40
N THR A 313 -14.67 2.26 -7.16
CA THR A 313 -13.54 2.39 -6.22
C THR A 313 -13.91 1.87 -4.82
N VAL A 314 -15.08 2.28 -4.31
CA VAL A 314 -15.58 1.83 -3.00
C VAL A 314 -15.81 0.32 -2.98
N THR A 315 -16.36 -0.25 -4.06
CA THR A 315 -16.58 -1.69 -4.19
C THR A 315 -15.28 -2.47 -4.19
N ILE A 316 -14.27 -2.00 -4.93
CA ILE A 316 -12.94 -2.61 -5.00
C ILE A 316 -12.30 -2.65 -3.61
N HIS A 317 -12.28 -1.52 -2.90
CA HIS A 317 -11.70 -1.47 -1.56
C HIS A 317 -12.48 -2.26 -0.50
N CYS A 318 -13.83 -2.35 -0.61
CA CYS A 318 -14.61 -3.28 0.21
C CYS A 318 -14.23 -4.74 -0.08
N ASN A 319 -13.99 -5.08 -1.34
CA ASN A 319 -13.55 -6.42 -1.72
C ASN A 319 -12.18 -6.78 -1.15
N THR A 320 -11.28 -5.81 -0.94
CA THR A 320 -10.00 -6.04 -0.24
C THR A 320 -10.23 -6.53 1.19
N VAL A 321 -11.18 -5.93 1.93
CA VAL A 321 -11.57 -6.41 3.27
C VAL A 321 -12.19 -7.79 3.22
N ILE A 322 -13.08 -8.03 2.24
CA ILE A 322 -13.75 -9.34 2.04
C ILE A 322 -12.70 -10.41 1.71
N ALA A 323 -11.75 -10.14 0.81
CA ALA A 323 -10.66 -11.06 0.45
C ALA A 323 -9.80 -11.42 1.68
N ALA A 324 -9.43 -10.43 2.49
CA ALA A 324 -8.74 -10.69 3.75
C ALA A 324 -9.58 -11.56 4.69
N ALA A 325 -10.86 -11.24 4.87
CA ALA A 325 -11.75 -12.00 5.73
C ALA A 325 -11.92 -13.46 5.26
N GLU A 326 -12.08 -13.70 3.98
CA GLU A 326 -12.17 -15.04 3.39
C GLU A 326 -10.90 -15.84 3.64
N VAL A 327 -9.72 -15.21 3.50
CA VAL A 327 -8.44 -15.88 3.74
C VAL A 327 -8.22 -16.13 5.23
N TYR A 328 -8.53 -15.22 6.13
CA TYR A 328 -8.18 -15.32 7.55
C TYR A 328 -9.27 -15.97 8.42
N ARG A 329 -10.55 -16.04 8.00
CA ARG A 329 -11.61 -16.79 8.70
C ARG A 329 -11.42 -18.32 8.65
N THR A 330 -10.82 -18.87 7.62
CA THR A 330 -10.69 -20.30 7.39
C THR A 330 -9.76 -21.05 8.37
N ALA A 331 -9.16 -20.37 9.35
CA ALA A 331 -8.28 -21.02 10.35
C ALA A 331 -8.98 -21.48 11.63
N GLY A 332 -10.26 -21.20 11.81
CA GLY A 332 -11.02 -21.60 13.00
C GLY A 332 -11.74 -22.96 12.92
N LEU A 333 -11.77 -23.59 11.75
CA LEU A 333 -12.32 -24.94 11.56
C LEU A 333 -11.17 -25.96 11.47
N GLY A 334 -10.46 -26.16 12.58
CA GLY A 334 -9.77 -27.42 12.81
C GLY A 334 -10.82 -28.53 12.67
N VAL A 335 -10.49 -29.52 11.83
CA VAL A 335 -11.26 -30.73 11.60
C VAL A 335 -11.79 -31.26 12.94
N ARG A 336 -13.05 -30.99 13.25
CA ARG A 336 -13.78 -31.82 14.18
C ARG A 336 -14.21 -33.03 13.36
N ASP A 337 -13.56 -34.16 13.62
CA ASP A 337 -13.99 -35.48 13.23
C ASP A 337 -15.51 -35.58 13.34
N LEU A 338 -16.20 -35.60 12.22
CA LEU A 338 -17.52 -36.16 12.13
C LEU A 338 -17.33 -37.67 12.14
N GLY A 339 -17.17 -38.22 13.35
CA GLY A 339 -17.30 -39.65 13.60
C GLY A 339 -18.68 -40.14 13.15
N LEU A 340 -18.76 -40.57 11.92
CA LEU A 340 -19.85 -41.42 11.47
C LEU A 340 -19.59 -42.84 12.07
N GLY A 341 -20.16 -43.03 13.27
CA GLY A 341 -20.28 -44.35 13.85
C GLY A 341 -21.04 -45.28 12.91
N ALA A 342 -20.35 -46.27 12.39
CA ALA A 342 -20.97 -47.46 11.85
C ALA A 342 -21.65 -48.20 13.02
N GLY A 343 -22.96 -48.19 13.03
CA GLY A 343 -23.79 -48.91 13.97
C GLY A 343 -24.67 -49.89 13.22
N GLY A 344 -24.40 -51.17 13.43
CA GLY A 344 -25.33 -52.29 13.46
C GLY A 344 -26.10 -52.66 12.21
#